data_6ac17ce517e679255ce9bda049107218
#
_entry.id   6ac17ce517e679255ce9bda049107218
#
_cell.length_a   1.000
_cell.length_b   1.000
_cell.length_c   1.000
_cell.angle_alpha   90.00
_cell.angle_beta   90.00
_cell.angle_gamma   90.00
#
_symmetry.space_group_name_H-M   'P 1'
#
loop_
_entity.id
_entity.type
_entity.pdbx_description
1 polymer ?
#
loop_
_entity_poly.entity_id
_entity_poly.type
_entity_poly.pdbx_seq_one_letter_code
_entity_poly.pdbx_strand_id
1 'polypeptide(L)'
;IIGTHTDKYCQGYFDYDSKKSGGYTCSHLRFGDLPIKAPYLVSTPDFVACHVPSYLRKYDVLRGIKDGGTFLLNSLWDAEETVKRLPDHVKATLARKHVKFFIINATKIAAEIGLGNRTNTILQSAFFKITGIIPYEDAVKYMKDAIVKSYGKKGENIVNMNYAAVDRGGEYTQVEVPAEWASLTAKFETPGKDRLAPGFVKDIADVVNSQAGDSLPVSSFVPFADGTMPAGTAAYEKRGVAVKVPVWNPETCIQCNTCAFVCPHAAIRPFILTE
;
A
#
# COMPACT_ATOMS: atom_id res chain seq x y z
N ILE A 1 -8.39 -16.32 -10.95
CA ILE A 1 -9.34 -16.07 -12.06
C ILE A 1 -8.64 -16.24 -13.39
N ILE A 2 -7.67 -15.40 -13.76
CA ILE A 2 -7.02 -15.46 -15.08
C ILE A 2 -6.50 -16.87 -15.38
N GLY A 3 -5.63 -17.45 -14.58
CA GLY A 3 -5.07 -18.79 -14.85
C GLY A 3 -6.04 -19.96 -14.71
N THR A 4 -7.24 -19.74 -14.14
CA THR A 4 -8.24 -20.81 -13.99
C THR A 4 -9.26 -20.81 -15.14
N HIS A 5 -9.53 -19.64 -15.70
CA HIS A 5 -10.63 -19.45 -16.65
C HIS A 5 -10.17 -18.95 -18.02
N THR A 6 -8.86 -18.85 -18.24
CA THR A 6 -8.29 -18.48 -19.55
C THR A 6 -7.09 -19.37 -19.87
N ASP A 7 -6.67 -19.39 -21.12
CA ASP A 7 -5.46 -20.10 -21.58
C ASP A 7 -4.17 -19.39 -21.23
N LYS A 8 -4.23 -18.29 -20.47
CA LYS A 8 -3.05 -17.52 -20.08
C LYS A 8 -2.28 -18.17 -18.93
N TYR A 9 -0.98 -18.12 -19.06
CA TYR A 9 -0.10 -18.44 -17.94
C TYR A 9 -0.13 -17.32 -16.91
N CYS A 10 -0.09 -17.69 -15.64
CA CYS A 10 -0.11 -16.75 -14.52
C CYS A 10 0.96 -17.11 -13.48
N GLN A 11 1.58 -16.06 -12.93
CA GLN A 11 2.47 -16.18 -11.79
C GLN A 11 2.14 -15.08 -10.79
N GLY A 12 2.01 -15.43 -9.53
CA GLY A 12 1.84 -14.49 -8.42
C GLY A 12 2.92 -14.68 -7.37
N TYR A 13 3.47 -13.59 -6.90
CA TYR A 13 4.37 -13.53 -5.76
C TYR A 13 3.94 -12.41 -4.84
N PHE A 14 3.93 -12.69 -3.53
CA PHE A 14 3.53 -11.74 -2.51
C PHE A 14 4.78 -11.36 -1.70
N ASP A 15 5.13 -10.09 -1.79
CA ASP A 15 6.24 -9.49 -1.06
C ASP A 15 5.67 -8.66 0.09
N TYR A 16 6.12 -8.95 1.29
CA TYR A 16 5.72 -8.23 2.49
C TYR A 16 6.88 -8.04 3.45
N ASP A 17 6.81 -6.94 4.15
CA ASP A 17 7.71 -6.59 5.23
C ASP A 17 7.69 -7.67 6.33
N SER A 18 8.80 -7.86 7.00
CA SER A 18 8.94 -8.74 8.18
C SER A 18 8.07 -8.30 9.37
N LYS A 19 7.53 -7.09 9.35
CA LYS A 19 6.68 -6.56 10.41
C LYS A 19 5.30 -7.21 10.42
N LYS A 20 4.82 -7.59 11.61
CA LYS A 20 3.51 -8.22 11.78
C LYS A 20 2.34 -7.33 11.35
N SER A 21 2.43 -6.02 11.56
CA SER A 21 1.38 -5.04 11.25
C SER A 21 1.98 -3.71 10.82
N GLY A 22 1.29 -3.00 9.92
CA GLY A 22 1.68 -1.68 9.44
C GLY A 22 2.91 -1.66 8.55
N GLY A 23 3.36 -2.83 8.10
CA GLY A 23 4.44 -2.97 7.13
C GLY A 23 3.95 -2.87 5.69
N TYR A 24 4.91 -2.84 4.78
CA TYR A 24 4.70 -2.86 3.34
C TYR A 24 4.15 -4.22 2.88
N THR A 25 3.27 -4.19 1.89
CA THR A 25 2.83 -5.40 1.18
C THR A 25 2.67 -5.07 -0.30
N CYS A 26 3.25 -5.90 -1.15
CA CYS A 26 3.12 -5.80 -2.60
C CYS A 26 2.80 -7.16 -3.22
N SER A 27 1.88 -7.19 -4.16
CA SER A 27 1.55 -8.36 -4.96
C SER A 27 2.11 -8.18 -6.36
N HIS A 28 3.05 -9.03 -6.75
CA HIS A 28 3.64 -9.05 -8.08
C HIS A 28 2.92 -10.09 -8.92
N LEU A 29 2.22 -9.66 -9.95
CA LEU A 29 1.45 -10.52 -10.84
C LEU A 29 2.01 -10.45 -12.24
N ARG A 30 2.19 -11.62 -12.86
CA ARG A 30 2.51 -11.78 -14.29
C ARG A 30 1.50 -12.67 -14.94
N PHE A 31 1.07 -12.31 -16.12
CA PHE A 31 0.22 -13.16 -16.95
C PHE A 31 0.49 -12.86 -18.43
N GLY A 32 0.32 -13.86 -19.27
CA GLY A 32 0.62 -13.78 -20.70
C GLY A 32 0.35 -15.09 -21.42
N ASP A 33 0.57 -15.10 -22.72
CA ASP A 33 0.27 -16.23 -23.59
C ASP A 33 1.42 -17.26 -23.66
N LEU A 34 2.57 -16.94 -23.05
CA LEU A 34 3.74 -17.82 -23.01
C LEU A 34 4.03 -18.28 -21.57
N PRO A 35 4.67 -19.45 -21.39
CA PRO A 35 5.08 -19.93 -20.06
C PRO A 35 5.96 -18.93 -19.33
N ILE A 36 5.58 -18.61 -18.08
CA ILE A 36 6.30 -17.64 -17.26
C ILE A 36 7.33 -18.40 -16.41
N LYS A 37 8.61 -18.07 -16.59
CA LYS A 37 9.75 -18.62 -15.84
C LYS A 37 10.57 -17.48 -15.23
N ALA A 38 9.91 -16.64 -14.39
CA ALA A 38 10.51 -15.44 -13.83
C ALA A 38 10.66 -15.59 -12.32
N PRO A 39 11.82 -16.03 -11.77
CA PRO A 39 12.07 -16.19 -10.34
C PRO A 39 12.43 -14.86 -9.65
N TYR A 40 11.97 -13.72 -10.17
CA TYR A 40 12.27 -12.38 -9.69
C TYR A 40 11.00 -11.52 -9.63
N LEU A 41 11.02 -10.47 -8.81
CA LEU A 41 9.92 -9.52 -8.65
C LEU A 41 9.66 -8.74 -9.95
N VAL A 42 8.46 -8.20 -10.11
CA VAL A 42 8.13 -7.30 -11.23
C VAL A 42 8.81 -5.96 -10.98
N SER A 43 9.77 -5.58 -11.81
CA SER A 43 10.50 -4.31 -11.74
C SER A 43 9.99 -3.26 -12.73
N THR A 44 9.29 -3.69 -13.78
CA THR A 44 8.76 -2.81 -14.84
C THR A 44 7.27 -3.11 -15.07
N PRO A 45 6.39 -2.68 -14.16
CA PRO A 45 4.97 -2.99 -14.26
C PRO A 45 4.27 -2.19 -15.37
N ASP A 46 3.31 -2.83 -16.04
CA ASP A 46 2.36 -2.20 -16.96
C ASP A 46 1.20 -1.55 -16.19
N PHE A 47 0.87 -2.10 -15.01
CA PHE A 47 -0.22 -1.65 -14.15
C PHE A 47 0.24 -1.64 -12.68
N VAL A 48 -0.05 -0.55 -11.99
CA VAL A 48 0.17 -0.40 -10.55
C VAL A 48 -1.14 -0.04 -9.88
N ALA A 49 -1.51 -0.76 -8.81
CA ALA A 49 -2.62 -0.39 -7.94
C ALA A 49 -2.12 -0.04 -6.54
N CYS A 50 -2.40 1.15 -6.06
CA CYS A 50 -2.12 1.56 -4.69
C CYS A 50 -3.40 1.53 -3.86
N HIS A 51 -3.52 0.54 -2.99
CA HIS A 51 -4.71 0.34 -2.15
C HIS A 51 -4.71 1.26 -0.93
N VAL A 52 -3.54 1.72 -0.49
CA VAL A 52 -3.35 2.52 0.72
C VAL A 52 -2.75 3.87 0.34
N PRO A 53 -3.53 4.96 0.35
CA PRO A 53 -3.08 6.29 -0.12
C PRO A 53 -1.82 6.81 0.58
N SER A 54 -1.62 6.47 1.86
CA SER A 54 -0.44 6.88 2.61
C SER A 54 0.88 6.28 2.07
N TYR A 55 0.81 5.22 1.26
CA TYR A 55 1.99 4.63 0.61
C TYR A 55 2.66 5.59 -0.38
N LEU A 56 1.90 6.51 -1.00
CA LEU A 56 2.45 7.53 -1.89
C LEU A 56 3.52 8.42 -1.25
N ARG A 57 3.48 8.55 0.09
CA ARG A 57 4.46 9.34 0.84
C ARG A 57 5.54 8.50 1.53
N LYS A 58 5.31 7.18 1.64
CA LYS A 58 6.21 6.27 2.34
C LYS A 58 7.11 5.49 1.38
N TYR A 59 6.62 5.25 0.17
CA TYR A 59 7.26 4.38 -0.82
C TYR A 59 7.20 5.00 -2.21
N ASP A 60 8.15 4.68 -3.05
CA ASP A 60 8.10 5.00 -4.48
C ASP A 60 7.23 3.96 -5.21
N VAL A 61 5.91 4.11 -5.07
CA VAL A 61 4.92 3.14 -5.59
C VAL A 61 4.89 3.04 -7.12
N LEU A 62 5.39 4.05 -7.83
CA LEU A 62 5.47 4.08 -9.30
C LEU A 62 6.85 3.73 -9.83
N ARG A 63 7.76 3.28 -8.97
CA ARG A 63 9.11 2.87 -9.36
C ARG A 63 9.03 1.84 -10.50
N GLY A 64 9.71 2.16 -11.59
CA GLY A 64 9.82 1.28 -12.75
C GLY A 64 8.56 1.17 -13.61
N ILE A 65 7.47 1.90 -13.35
CA ILE A 65 6.28 1.87 -14.21
C ILE A 65 6.68 2.15 -15.69
N LYS A 66 6.13 1.37 -16.60
CA LYS A 66 6.38 1.55 -18.03
C LYS A 66 5.79 2.86 -18.55
N ASP A 67 6.36 3.34 -19.64
CA ASP A 67 5.77 4.42 -20.41
C ASP A 67 4.40 3.99 -20.95
N GLY A 68 3.38 4.86 -20.84
CA GLY A 68 2.00 4.53 -21.16
C GLY A 68 1.32 3.55 -20.19
N GLY A 69 1.97 3.21 -19.09
CA GLY A 69 1.41 2.33 -18.06
C GLY A 69 0.14 2.88 -17.41
N THR A 70 -0.44 2.12 -16.51
CA THR A 70 -1.68 2.48 -15.82
C THR A 70 -1.49 2.51 -14.31
N PHE A 71 -2.02 3.54 -13.67
CA PHE A 71 -2.02 3.68 -12.22
C PHE A 71 -3.45 3.78 -11.68
N LEU A 72 -3.82 2.92 -10.74
CA LEU A 72 -5.08 2.96 -10.00
C LEU A 72 -4.82 3.29 -8.54
N LEU A 73 -5.41 4.35 -8.03
CA LEU A 73 -5.32 4.76 -6.63
C LEU A 73 -6.66 4.58 -5.91
N ASN A 74 -6.68 3.87 -4.79
CA ASN A 74 -7.79 3.95 -3.85
C ASN A 74 -7.73 5.30 -3.14
N SER A 75 -8.46 6.29 -3.65
CA SER A 75 -8.48 7.65 -3.07
C SER A 75 -9.71 7.86 -2.21
N LEU A 76 -9.53 8.53 -1.06
CA LEU A 76 -10.63 8.95 -0.19
C LEU A 76 -11.28 10.26 -0.65
N TRP A 77 -10.70 10.92 -1.63
CA TRP A 77 -11.10 12.22 -2.16
C TRP A 77 -11.54 12.11 -3.61
N ASP A 78 -12.24 13.14 -4.09
CA ASP A 78 -12.54 13.32 -5.50
C ASP A 78 -11.27 13.59 -6.34
N ALA A 79 -11.45 13.78 -7.63
CA ALA A 79 -10.33 13.96 -8.56
C ALA A 79 -9.54 15.25 -8.25
N GLU A 80 -10.23 16.36 -8.00
CA GLU A 80 -9.60 17.65 -7.75
C GLU A 80 -8.78 17.64 -6.47
N GLU A 81 -9.37 17.19 -5.37
CA GLU A 81 -8.68 17.11 -4.08
C GLU A 81 -7.57 16.07 -4.09
N THR A 82 -7.75 14.94 -4.81
CA THR A 82 -6.69 13.94 -4.98
C THR A 82 -5.48 14.57 -5.67
N VAL A 83 -5.68 15.29 -6.77
CA VAL A 83 -4.61 15.98 -7.52
C VAL A 83 -3.85 16.97 -6.63
N LYS A 84 -4.55 17.74 -5.80
CA LYS A 84 -3.93 18.67 -4.85
C LYS A 84 -3.01 17.96 -3.85
N ARG A 85 -3.40 16.76 -3.41
CA ARG A 85 -2.70 15.98 -2.36
C ARG A 85 -1.61 15.06 -2.89
N LEU A 86 -1.56 14.82 -4.20
CA LEU A 86 -0.50 14.00 -4.80
C LEU A 86 0.88 14.60 -4.53
N PRO A 87 1.85 13.79 -4.06
CA PRO A 87 3.24 14.22 -3.99
C PRO A 87 3.80 14.59 -5.37
N ASP A 88 4.66 15.59 -5.42
CA ASP A 88 5.19 16.09 -6.70
C ASP A 88 6.02 15.06 -7.47
N HIS A 89 6.73 14.15 -6.79
CA HIS A 89 7.43 13.05 -7.45
C HIS A 89 6.46 12.07 -8.16
N VAL A 90 5.26 11.86 -7.60
CA VAL A 90 4.20 11.06 -8.23
C VAL A 90 3.68 11.78 -9.47
N LYS A 91 3.34 13.08 -9.35
CA LYS A 91 2.90 13.90 -10.48
C LYS A 91 3.92 13.89 -11.61
N ALA A 92 5.21 14.11 -11.28
CA ALA A 92 6.30 14.07 -12.23
C ALA A 92 6.39 12.73 -12.97
N THR A 93 6.27 11.62 -12.25
CA THR A 93 6.32 10.28 -12.84
C THR A 93 5.13 10.02 -13.74
N LEU A 94 3.90 10.39 -13.30
CA LEU A 94 2.68 10.25 -14.11
C LEU A 94 2.82 10.95 -15.48
N ALA A 95 3.28 12.20 -15.47
CA ALA A 95 3.42 12.98 -16.70
C ALA A 95 4.58 12.49 -17.59
N ARG A 96 5.77 12.25 -17.01
CA ARG A 96 6.95 11.82 -17.77
C ARG A 96 6.81 10.46 -18.41
N LYS A 97 6.01 9.59 -17.80
CA LYS A 97 5.75 8.22 -18.26
C LYS A 97 4.38 8.08 -18.93
N HIS A 98 3.70 9.17 -19.26
CA HIS A 98 2.40 9.18 -19.94
C HIS A 98 1.40 8.19 -19.29
N VAL A 99 1.43 8.10 -17.97
CA VAL A 99 0.66 7.11 -17.21
C VAL A 99 -0.83 7.46 -17.23
N LYS A 100 -1.68 6.49 -17.56
CA LYS A 100 -3.14 6.61 -17.41
C LYS A 100 -3.48 6.53 -15.93
N PHE A 101 -4.01 7.61 -15.38
CA PHE A 101 -4.29 7.71 -13.96
C PHE A 101 -5.78 7.55 -13.65
N PHE A 102 -6.09 6.61 -12.75
CA PHE A 102 -7.44 6.32 -12.30
C PHE A 102 -7.53 6.39 -10.79
N ILE A 103 -8.68 6.84 -10.28
CA ILE A 103 -8.99 6.83 -8.85
C ILE A 103 -10.34 6.13 -8.61
N ILE A 104 -10.46 5.49 -7.46
CA ILE A 104 -11.70 4.92 -6.96
C ILE A 104 -11.74 5.07 -5.44
N ASN A 105 -12.90 5.43 -4.86
CA ASN A 105 -13.06 5.40 -3.41
C ASN A 105 -13.62 4.05 -2.97
N ALA A 106 -12.79 3.02 -3.07
CA ALA A 106 -13.17 1.66 -2.68
C ALA A 106 -13.46 1.54 -1.18
N THR A 107 -12.86 2.39 -0.35
CA THR A 107 -13.12 2.44 1.10
C THR A 107 -14.54 2.89 1.41
N LYS A 108 -15.02 3.95 0.74
CA LYS A 108 -16.40 4.42 0.86
C LYS A 108 -17.38 3.37 0.36
N ILE A 109 -17.14 2.82 -0.83
CA ILE A 109 -17.96 1.76 -1.42
C ILE A 109 -18.07 0.56 -0.47
N ALA A 110 -16.95 0.09 0.10
CA ALA A 110 -16.93 -1.03 1.03
C ALA A 110 -17.74 -0.75 2.30
N ALA A 111 -17.66 0.47 2.84
CA ALA A 111 -18.45 0.88 4.00
C ALA A 111 -19.95 0.89 3.69
N GLU A 112 -20.36 1.45 2.55
CA GLU A 112 -21.76 1.55 2.13
C GLU A 112 -22.43 0.19 1.91
N ILE A 113 -21.68 -0.80 1.39
CA ILE A 113 -22.21 -2.16 1.16
C ILE A 113 -22.04 -3.11 2.36
N GLY A 114 -21.50 -2.61 3.49
CA GLY A 114 -21.36 -3.40 4.72
C GLY A 114 -20.10 -4.28 4.79
N LEU A 115 -19.14 -4.12 3.89
CA LEU A 115 -17.88 -4.86 3.92
C LEU A 115 -16.82 -4.22 4.83
N GLY A 116 -17.10 -3.09 5.47
CA GLY A 116 -16.16 -2.38 6.35
C GLY A 116 -14.91 -1.94 5.58
N ASN A 117 -13.74 -2.41 5.96
CA ASN A 117 -12.46 -2.05 5.33
C ASN A 117 -12.03 -3.00 4.19
N ARG A 118 -12.89 -3.90 3.74
CA ARG A 118 -12.55 -4.93 2.75
C ARG A 118 -12.74 -4.41 1.33
N THR A 119 -11.71 -3.82 0.76
CA THR A 119 -11.73 -3.17 -0.57
C THR A 119 -11.29 -4.09 -1.71
N ASN A 120 -10.74 -5.27 -1.41
CA ASN A 120 -10.07 -6.12 -2.39
C ASN A 120 -10.95 -6.49 -3.59
N THR A 121 -12.20 -6.89 -3.37
CA THR A 121 -13.12 -7.30 -4.44
C THR A 121 -13.46 -6.14 -5.36
N ILE A 122 -13.65 -4.94 -4.80
CA ILE A 122 -13.94 -3.71 -5.54
C ILE A 122 -12.75 -3.36 -6.45
N LEU A 123 -11.53 -3.35 -5.88
CA LEU A 123 -10.31 -3.02 -6.62
C LEU A 123 -9.95 -4.08 -7.67
N GLN A 124 -10.25 -5.36 -7.41
CA GLN A 124 -10.10 -6.43 -8.39
C GLN A 124 -11.06 -6.24 -9.57
N SER A 125 -12.31 -5.86 -9.32
CA SER A 125 -13.28 -5.57 -10.38
C SER A 125 -12.86 -4.35 -11.21
N ALA A 126 -12.40 -3.28 -10.55
CA ALA A 126 -11.82 -2.11 -11.22
C ALA A 126 -10.61 -2.49 -12.10
N PHE A 127 -9.72 -3.35 -11.61
CA PHE A 127 -8.59 -3.85 -12.38
C PHE A 127 -9.04 -4.52 -13.69
N PHE A 128 -9.97 -5.46 -13.63
CA PHE A 128 -10.45 -6.14 -14.84
C PHE A 128 -11.09 -5.19 -15.84
N LYS A 129 -11.87 -4.22 -15.32
CA LYS A 129 -12.55 -3.26 -16.18
C LYS A 129 -11.60 -2.28 -16.85
N ILE A 130 -10.57 -1.80 -16.12
CA ILE A 130 -9.58 -0.85 -16.64
C ILE A 130 -8.62 -1.54 -17.62
N THR A 131 -8.18 -2.75 -17.32
CA THR A 131 -7.18 -3.45 -18.15
C THR A 131 -7.75 -4.15 -19.35
N GLY A 132 -9.03 -4.58 -19.29
CA GLY A 132 -9.65 -5.35 -20.37
C GLY A 132 -8.94 -6.67 -20.71
N ILE A 133 -8.18 -7.22 -19.78
CA ILE A 133 -7.33 -8.41 -20.00
C ILE A 133 -8.15 -9.68 -20.29
N ILE A 134 -9.38 -9.69 -19.82
CA ILE A 134 -10.46 -10.57 -20.22
C ILE A 134 -11.72 -9.71 -20.40
N PRO A 135 -12.69 -10.13 -21.20
CA PRO A 135 -13.97 -9.42 -21.33
C PRO A 135 -14.56 -9.16 -19.93
N TYR A 136 -14.99 -7.92 -19.66
CA TYR A 136 -15.39 -7.54 -18.30
C TYR A 136 -16.58 -8.36 -17.77
N GLU A 137 -17.51 -8.71 -18.65
CA GLU A 137 -18.66 -9.54 -18.29
C GLU A 137 -18.25 -10.94 -17.84
N ASP A 138 -17.25 -11.53 -18.50
CA ASP A 138 -16.67 -12.81 -18.10
C ASP A 138 -15.94 -12.66 -16.76
N ALA A 139 -15.18 -11.58 -16.58
CA ALA A 139 -14.52 -11.31 -15.32
C ALA A 139 -15.52 -11.20 -14.15
N VAL A 140 -16.63 -10.49 -14.33
CA VAL A 140 -17.71 -10.37 -13.35
C VAL A 140 -18.28 -11.74 -13.00
N LYS A 141 -18.60 -12.56 -14.02
CA LYS A 141 -19.09 -13.92 -13.82
C LYS A 141 -18.12 -14.76 -13.00
N TYR A 142 -16.84 -14.81 -13.40
CA TYR A 142 -15.83 -15.60 -12.71
C TYR A 142 -15.57 -15.10 -11.28
N MET A 143 -15.63 -13.79 -11.07
CA MET A 143 -15.53 -13.22 -9.71
C MET A 143 -16.71 -13.64 -8.83
N LYS A 144 -17.93 -13.58 -9.36
CA LYS A 144 -19.14 -14.01 -8.62
C LYS A 144 -19.12 -15.50 -8.31
N ASP A 145 -18.70 -16.34 -9.25
CA ASP A 145 -18.53 -17.80 -9.03
C ASP A 145 -17.48 -18.09 -7.94
N ALA A 146 -16.35 -17.38 -7.96
CA ALA A 146 -15.32 -17.50 -6.93
C ALA A 146 -15.81 -17.04 -5.55
N ILE A 147 -16.66 -16.01 -5.49
CA ILE A 147 -17.29 -15.52 -4.25
C ILE A 147 -18.19 -16.59 -3.65
N VAL A 148 -19.05 -17.24 -4.46
CA VAL A 148 -19.89 -18.35 -3.98
C VAL A 148 -19.03 -19.48 -3.41
N LYS A 149 -18.00 -19.88 -4.14
CA LYS A 149 -17.07 -20.94 -3.70
C LYS A 149 -16.38 -20.61 -2.37
N SER A 150 -16.01 -19.33 -2.18
CA SER A 150 -15.24 -18.90 -1.01
C SER A 150 -16.10 -18.53 0.19
N TYR A 151 -17.28 -17.97 -0.05
CA TYR A 151 -18.11 -17.37 0.99
C TYR A 151 -19.50 -17.99 1.10
N GLY A 152 -19.91 -18.88 0.21
CA GLY A 152 -21.25 -19.50 0.24
C GLY A 152 -21.61 -20.12 1.59
N LYS A 153 -20.64 -20.76 2.26
CA LYS A 153 -20.82 -21.34 3.61
C LYS A 153 -21.00 -20.30 4.73
N LYS A 154 -20.70 -19.00 4.45
CA LYS A 154 -20.81 -17.90 5.44
C LYS A 154 -22.16 -17.20 5.41
N GLY A 155 -23.06 -17.63 4.52
CA GLY A 155 -24.41 -17.12 4.36
C GLY A 155 -24.58 -16.19 3.16
N GLU A 156 -25.82 -16.13 2.69
CA GLU A 156 -26.20 -15.42 1.48
C GLU A 156 -25.93 -13.90 1.55
N ASN A 157 -26.11 -13.32 2.73
CA ASN A 157 -25.83 -11.89 2.94
C ASN A 157 -24.37 -11.51 2.63
N ILE A 158 -23.40 -12.36 3.03
CA ILE A 158 -22.00 -12.15 2.74
C ILE A 158 -21.72 -12.27 1.24
N VAL A 159 -22.36 -13.22 0.57
CA VAL A 159 -22.25 -13.40 -0.88
C VAL A 159 -22.78 -12.15 -1.60
N ASN A 160 -23.97 -11.67 -1.22
CA ASN A 160 -24.61 -10.52 -1.85
C ASN A 160 -23.82 -9.22 -1.65
N MET A 161 -23.23 -9.00 -0.46
CA MET A 161 -22.32 -7.86 -0.24
C MET A 161 -21.11 -7.92 -1.18
N ASN A 162 -20.52 -9.10 -1.38
CA ASN A 162 -19.39 -9.25 -2.29
C ASN A 162 -19.80 -9.13 -3.77
N TYR A 163 -21.03 -9.52 -4.15
CA TYR A 163 -21.56 -9.26 -5.48
C TYR A 163 -21.70 -7.75 -5.73
N ALA A 164 -22.27 -7.02 -4.78
CA ALA A 164 -22.34 -5.56 -4.86
C ALA A 164 -20.95 -4.92 -5.01
N ALA A 165 -19.94 -5.48 -4.36
CA ALA A 165 -18.55 -5.02 -4.50
C ALA A 165 -18.01 -5.22 -5.92
N VAL A 166 -18.33 -6.35 -6.57
CA VAL A 166 -17.97 -6.59 -7.98
C VAL A 166 -18.67 -5.59 -8.88
N ASP A 167 -19.97 -5.42 -8.71
CA ASP A 167 -20.80 -4.56 -9.58
C ASP A 167 -20.38 -3.08 -9.49
N ARG A 168 -19.97 -2.63 -8.29
CA ARG A 168 -19.52 -1.26 -8.03
C ARG A 168 -18.03 -1.00 -8.33
N GLY A 169 -17.26 -2.01 -8.70
CA GLY A 169 -15.84 -1.82 -9.09
C GLY A 169 -15.65 -0.96 -10.33
N GLY A 170 -16.72 -0.72 -11.10
CA GLY A 170 -16.72 0.20 -12.25
C GLY A 170 -16.87 1.69 -11.91
N GLU A 171 -17.04 2.06 -10.65
CA GLU A 171 -17.21 3.45 -10.19
C GLU A 171 -15.88 4.19 -10.03
N TYR A 172 -14.94 3.97 -10.93
CA TYR A 172 -13.69 4.71 -10.97
C TYR A 172 -13.77 5.95 -11.86
N THR A 173 -12.90 6.91 -11.62
CA THR A 173 -12.76 8.12 -12.42
C THR A 173 -11.37 8.14 -13.04
N GLN A 174 -11.27 8.41 -14.34
CA GLN A 174 -9.99 8.73 -14.97
C GLN A 174 -9.65 10.19 -14.70
N VAL A 175 -8.45 10.43 -14.22
CA VAL A 175 -7.93 11.76 -13.90
C VAL A 175 -6.99 12.20 -15.01
N GLU A 176 -7.20 13.40 -15.51
CA GLU A 176 -6.28 14.02 -16.47
C GLU A 176 -4.93 14.30 -15.82
N VAL A 177 -3.86 13.97 -16.54
CA VAL A 177 -2.48 14.21 -16.11
C VAL A 177 -1.93 15.40 -16.89
N PRO A 178 -1.79 16.58 -16.26
CA PRO A 178 -1.28 17.78 -16.92
C PRO A 178 0.15 17.58 -17.40
N ALA A 179 0.44 17.98 -18.63
CA ALA A 179 1.77 17.83 -19.24
C ALA A 179 2.84 18.64 -18.49
N GLU A 180 2.47 19.78 -17.90
CA GLU A 180 3.38 20.62 -17.12
C GLU A 180 3.98 19.91 -15.90
N TRP A 181 3.36 18.87 -15.38
CA TRP A 181 3.93 18.08 -14.28
C TRP A 181 5.24 17.38 -14.66
N ALA A 182 5.51 17.20 -15.94
CA ALA A 182 6.78 16.64 -16.42
C ALA A 182 7.99 17.52 -16.08
N SER A 183 7.76 18.84 -15.90
CA SER A 183 8.79 19.80 -15.51
C SER A 183 9.17 19.76 -14.02
N LEU A 184 8.35 19.15 -13.17
CA LEU A 184 8.64 19.01 -11.74
C LEU A 184 9.92 18.20 -11.54
N THR A 185 10.87 18.76 -10.80
CA THR A 185 12.18 18.12 -10.54
C THR A 185 12.17 17.17 -9.34
N ALA A 186 11.05 17.11 -8.63
CA ALA A 186 10.89 16.29 -7.44
C ALA A 186 11.16 14.80 -7.71
N LYS A 187 11.92 14.20 -6.80
CA LYS A 187 12.16 12.74 -6.74
C LYS A 187 11.59 12.20 -5.45
N PHE A 188 11.35 10.90 -5.41
CA PHE A 188 11.01 10.27 -4.14
C PHE A 188 12.16 10.45 -3.15
N GLU A 189 11.82 10.92 -1.96
CA GLU A 189 12.76 11.03 -0.85
C GLU A 189 12.33 10.10 0.28
N THR A 190 13.31 9.41 0.85
CA THR A 190 13.07 8.54 2.00
C THR A 190 12.49 9.34 3.16
N PRO A 191 11.34 8.94 3.72
CA PRO A 191 10.74 9.65 4.85
C PRO A 191 11.67 9.71 6.06
N GLY A 192 11.67 10.84 6.75
CA GLY A 192 12.41 11.01 8.03
C GLY A 192 13.84 11.49 7.90
N LYS A 193 14.32 11.83 6.71
CA LYS A 193 15.68 12.37 6.49
C LYS A 193 16.02 13.58 7.37
N ASP A 194 15.05 14.46 7.59
CA ASP A 194 15.24 15.72 8.34
C ASP A 194 15.07 15.56 9.86
N ARG A 195 14.68 14.38 10.33
CA ARG A 195 14.52 14.15 11.77
C ARG A 195 15.84 14.01 12.48
N LEU A 196 15.87 14.40 13.76
CA LEU A 196 17.02 14.12 14.62
C LEU A 196 17.07 12.62 14.94
N ALA A 197 17.98 11.90 14.29
CA ALA A 197 18.18 10.46 14.46
C ALA A 197 19.63 10.09 14.17
N PRO A 198 20.15 8.96 14.74
CA PRO A 198 21.48 8.44 14.42
C PRO A 198 21.67 8.19 12.91
N GLY A 199 22.93 8.31 12.45
CA GLY A 199 23.28 8.10 11.04
C GLY A 199 22.79 6.75 10.51
N PHE A 200 23.02 5.65 11.23
CA PHE A 200 22.51 4.32 10.85
C PHE A 200 21.01 4.33 10.54
N VAL A 201 20.22 5.02 11.35
CA VAL A 201 18.76 5.09 11.15
C VAL A 201 18.43 5.82 9.86
N LYS A 202 19.01 6.99 9.62
CA LYS A 202 18.73 7.81 8.44
C LYS A 202 19.29 7.23 7.14
N ASP A 203 20.52 6.73 7.23
CA ASP A 203 21.30 6.38 6.03
C ASP A 203 21.06 4.93 5.59
N ILE A 204 20.63 4.06 6.50
CA ILE A 204 20.40 2.65 6.22
C ILE A 204 18.97 2.24 6.56
N ALA A 205 18.56 2.33 7.83
CA ALA A 205 17.28 1.74 8.26
C ALA A 205 16.07 2.40 7.59
N ASP A 206 16.03 3.72 7.44
CA ASP A 206 14.94 4.43 6.77
C ASP A 206 14.90 4.12 5.27
N VAL A 207 16.06 4.01 4.63
CA VAL A 207 16.16 3.66 3.21
C VAL A 207 15.64 2.23 2.97
N VAL A 208 16.06 1.27 3.80
CA VAL A 208 15.57 -0.12 3.73
C VAL A 208 14.08 -0.19 4.02
N ASN A 209 13.60 0.50 5.05
CA ASN A 209 12.19 0.53 5.42
C ASN A 209 11.29 1.20 4.36
N SER A 210 11.84 2.08 3.53
CA SER A 210 11.13 2.69 2.39
C SER A 210 11.18 1.84 1.11
N GLN A 211 11.66 0.60 1.20
CA GLN A 211 11.84 -0.32 0.07
C GLN A 211 12.84 0.19 -0.99
N ALA A 212 13.77 1.04 -0.59
CA ALA A 212 14.83 1.58 -1.44
C ALA A 212 16.23 1.01 -1.11
N GLY A 213 16.30 -0.08 -0.33
CA GLY A 213 17.56 -0.69 0.13
C GLY A 213 18.52 -1.04 -1.00
N ASP A 214 18.01 -1.48 -2.17
CA ASP A 214 18.84 -1.78 -3.35
C ASP A 214 19.63 -0.58 -3.89
N SER A 215 19.28 0.65 -3.48
CA SER A 215 20.02 1.85 -3.86
C SER A 215 21.27 2.08 -2.99
N LEU A 216 21.41 1.35 -1.88
CA LEU A 216 22.54 1.47 -0.99
C LEU A 216 23.75 0.71 -1.54
N PRO A 217 24.93 1.35 -1.62
CA PRO A 217 26.13 0.62 -1.97
C PRO A 217 26.52 -0.36 -0.86
N VAL A 218 27.17 -1.47 -1.22
CA VAL A 218 27.65 -2.48 -0.25
C VAL A 218 28.54 -1.86 0.83
N SER A 219 29.30 -0.83 0.48
CA SER A 219 30.16 -0.08 1.42
C SER A 219 29.41 0.56 2.59
N SER A 220 28.09 0.82 2.46
CA SER A 220 27.26 1.32 3.57
C SER A 220 27.20 0.33 4.73
N PHE A 221 27.40 -0.96 4.48
CA PHE A 221 27.31 -2.04 5.47
C PHE A 221 28.66 -2.46 6.05
N VAL A 222 29.77 -1.92 5.57
CA VAL A 222 31.13 -2.24 6.09
C VAL A 222 31.24 -2.09 7.61
N PRO A 223 30.69 -1.03 8.26
CA PRO A 223 30.75 -0.89 9.71
C PRO A 223 29.97 -1.99 10.48
N PHE A 224 29.13 -2.75 9.78
CA PHE A 224 28.25 -3.79 10.33
C PHE A 224 28.52 -5.15 9.68
N ALA A 225 29.71 -5.37 9.13
CA ALA A 225 30.08 -6.58 8.40
C ALA A 225 30.04 -7.86 9.27
N ASP A 226 30.13 -7.71 10.59
CA ASP A 226 29.98 -8.78 11.57
C ASP A 226 28.50 -9.15 11.88
N GLY A 227 27.54 -8.47 11.24
CA GLY A 227 26.11 -8.66 11.47
C GLY A 227 25.54 -7.93 12.68
N THR A 228 26.33 -7.12 13.36
CA THR A 228 25.82 -6.29 14.46
C THR A 228 24.98 -5.12 13.95
N MET A 229 24.09 -4.63 14.78
CA MET A 229 23.24 -3.47 14.50
C MET A 229 23.13 -2.60 15.76
N PRO A 230 23.13 -1.26 15.61
CA PRO A 230 22.97 -0.37 16.76
C PRO A 230 21.68 -0.64 17.53
N ALA A 231 21.79 -0.67 18.87
CA ALA A 231 20.65 -0.83 19.74
C ALA A 231 19.73 0.41 19.72
N GLY A 232 18.45 0.22 20.06
CA GLY A 232 17.48 1.32 20.23
C GLY A 232 16.89 1.87 18.93
N THR A 233 17.15 1.27 17.77
CA THR A 233 16.63 1.74 16.48
C THR A 233 15.11 1.71 16.39
N ALA A 234 14.43 0.82 17.14
CA ALA A 234 12.97 0.72 17.21
C ALA A 234 12.30 2.03 17.68
N ALA A 235 12.97 2.89 18.42
CA ALA A 235 12.47 4.20 18.86
C ALA A 235 12.16 5.13 17.67
N TYR A 236 12.80 4.90 16.53
CA TYR A 236 12.67 5.71 15.33
C TYR A 236 11.68 5.14 14.33
N GLU A 237 11.18 3.93 14.57
CA GLU A 237 10.26 3.23 13.68
C GLU A 237 8.80 3.44 14.12
N LYS A 238 8.14 4.45 13.55
CA LYS A 238 6.73 4.77 13.84
C LYS A 238 5.82 4.23 12.72
N ARG A 239 5.16 3.11 12.97
CA ARG A 239 4.29 2.45 11.98
C ARG A 239 2.92 3.10 11.83
N GLY A 240 2.41 3.77 12.89
CA GLY A 240 1.10 4.43 12.87
C GLY A 240 -0.06 3.46 12.69
N VAL A 241 -0.02 2.30 13.32
CA VAL A 241 -1.01 1.22 13.15
C VAL A 241 -2.31 1.52 13.89
N ALA A 242 -2.23 2.19 15.05
CA ALA A 242 -3.39 2.49 15.88
C ALA A 242 -4.23 3.63 15.30
N VAL A 243 -5.54 3.38 15.14
CA VAL A 243 -6.52 4.39 14.71
C VAL A 243 -6.88 5.32 15.88
N LYS A 244 -6.88 4.79 17.10
CA LYS A 244 -7.13 5.53 18.36
C LYS A 244 -6.04 5.15 19.34
N VAL A 245 -5.50 6.15 20.02
CA VAL A 245 -4.50 5.97 21.09
C VAL A 245 -5.04 6.55 22.38
N PRO A 246 -4.72 5.96 23.55
CA PRO A 246 -5.06 6.54 24.83
C PRO A 246 -4.27 7.84 25.05
N VAL A 247 -4.93 8.82 25.62
CA VAL A 247 -4.31 10.08 26.04
C VAL A 247 -4.36 10.12 27.57
N TRP A 248 -3.19 10.28 28.19
CA TRP A 248 -3.10 10.48 29.62
C TRP A 248 -3.54 11.91 29.99
N ASN A 249 -4.46 12.01 30.98
CA ASN A 249 -4.91 13.29 31.51
C ASN A 249 -4.30 13.51 32.90
N PRO A 250 -3.36 14.46 33.06
CA PRO A 250 -2.71 14.72 34.34
C PRO A 250 -3.66 15.24 35.41
N GLU A 251 -4.70 15.98 35.01
CA GLU A 251 -5.66 16.61 35.98
C GLU A 251 -6.52 15.59 36.71
N THR A 252 -6.81 14.45 36.04
CA THR A 252 -7.65 13.38 36.65
C THR A 252 -6.81 12.19 37.12
N CYS A 253 -5.50 12.23 36.93
CA CYS A 253 -4.58 11.15 37.28
C CYS A 253 -4.31 11.17 38.79
N ILE A 254 -4.64 10.08 39.47
CA ILE A 254 -4.36 9.90 40.92
C ILE A 254 -2.99 9.20 41.17
N GLN A 255 -2.19 9.00 40.17
CA GLN A 255 -0.86 8.37 40.23
C GLN A 255 -0.84 6.95 40.83
N CYS A 256 -1.90 6.19 40.69
CA CYS A 256 -2.00 4.83 41.23
C CYS A 256 -1.19 3.77 40.49
N ASN A 257 -0.57 4.11 39.36
CA ASN A 257 0.22 3.21 38.49
C ASN A 257 -0.52 1.99 37.92
N THR A 258 -1.83 1.87 38.08
CA THR A 258 -2.61 0.73 37.58
C THR A 258 -2.48 0.57 36.06
N CYS A 259 -2.44 1.68 35.31
CA CYS A 259 -2.26 1.65 33.85
C CYS A 259 -0.91 1.05 33.42
N ALA A 260 0.17 1.33 34.17
CA ALA A 260 1.47 0.73 33.93
C ALA A 260 1.48 -0.75 34.30
N PHE A 261 0.85 -1.10 35.41
CA PHE A 261 0.77 -2.47 35.93
C PHE A 261 0.02 -3.42 34.97
N VAL A 262 -1.10 -2.98 34.40
CA VAL A 262 -1.92 -3.80 33.50
C VAL A 262 -1.49 -3.76 32.03
N CYS A 263 -0.53 -2.91 31.67
CA CYS A 263 -0.09 -2.81 30.27
C CYS A 263 0.71 -4.05 29.83
N PRO A 264 0.17 -4.91 28.93
CA PRO A 264 0.83 -6.17 28.56
C PRO A 264 2.13 -5.98 27.80
N HIS A 265 2.37 -4.78 27.27
CA HIS A 265 3.55 -4.45 26.47
C HIS A 265 4.54 -3.50 27.18
N ALA A 266 4.30 -3.17 28.44
CA ALA A 266 5.09 -2.20 29.20
C ALA A 266 5.30 -0.86 28.45
N ALA A 267 4.29 -0.45 27.66
CA ALA A 267 4.33 0.80 26.90
C ALA A 267 4.08 2.02 27.78
N ILE A 268 3.37 1.85 28.90
CA ILE A 268 3.10 2.88 29.90
C ILE A 268 4.10 2.69 31.03
N ARG A 269 4.91 3.71 31.29
CA ARG A 269 5.97 3.66 32.30
C ARG A 269 5.92 4.91 33.16
N PRO A 270 5.89 4.77 34.51
CA PRO A 270 6.04 5.91 35.39
C PRO A 270 7.53 6.33 35.46
N PHE A 271 7.75 7.62 35.55
CA PHE A 271 9.06 8.21 35.75
C PHE A 271 9.00 9.19 36.91
N ILE A 272 10.07 9.25 37.68
CA ILE A 272 10.30 10.31 38.65
C ILE A 272 11.02 11.43 37.92
N LEU A 273 10.45 12.62 37.95
CA LEU A 273 11.11 13.82 37.43
C LEU A 273 11.78 14.53 38.62
N THR A 274 13.03 14.92 38.43
CA THR A 274 13.70 15.87 39.34
C THR A 274 13.38 17.28 38.85
N GLU A 275 13.19 18.19 39.78
CA GLU A 275 12.98 19.63 39.50
C GLU A 275 14.16 20.23 38.74
#